data_b5c9b86683c2588493faa21087f24756
#
_entry.id   b5c9b86683c2588493faa21087f24756
#
_cell.length_a   1.000
_cell.length_b   1.000
_cell.length_c   1.000
_cell.angle_alpha   90.00
_cell.angle_beta   90.00
_cell.angle_gamma   90.00
#
_symmetry.space_group_name_H-M   'P 1'
#
loop_
_entity.id
_entity.type
_entity.pdbx_description
1 polymer ?
#
loop_
_entity_poly.entity_id
_entity_poly.type
_entity_poly.pdbx_seq_one_letter_code
_entity_poly.pdbx_strand_id
1 'polypeptide(L)'
;MIWSVDRRLHSRALADLDAQVIRLTKHQQSVAGTVADISKAGVCLILPCELRPGELVRLEVADSRLFGYVAYSTWKRQAFRTGVEVERVLLGGSDLAQLLQSALQDTMPAVLSR
;
A
#
# COMPACT_ATOMS: atom_id res chain seq x y z
N MET A 1 -3.80 5.01 -24.76
CA MET A 1 -4.69 4.78 -24.65
C MET A 1 -5.41 4.59 -23.42
N ILE A 2 -6.37 3.93 -23.48
CA ILE A 2 -7.26 3.68 -22.42
C ILE A 2 -6.60 3.10 -21.21
N TRP A 3 -5.63 2.25 -21.42
CA TRP A 3 -4.93 1.62 -20.35
C TRP A 3 -4.23 2.57 -19.41
N SER A 4 -3.61 3.60 -19.94
CA SER A 4 -2.94 4.58 -19.10
C SER A 4 -3.93 5.33 -18.24
N VAL A 5 -5.07 5.64 -18.83
CA VAL A 5 -6.10 6.36 -18.10
C VAL A 5 -6.62 5.50 -16.96
N ASP A 6 -6.86 4.22 -17.24
CA ASP A 6 -7.34 3.32 -16.21
C ASP A 6 -6.36 3.19 -15.05
N ARG A 7 -5.09 3.11 -15.34
CA ARG A 7 -4.11 3.05 -14.29
C ARG A 7 -4.13 4.29 -13.42
N ARG A 8 -4.26 5.45 -14.03
CA ARG A 8 -4.33 6.67 -13.26
C ARG A 8 -5.56 6.71 -12.38
N LEU A 9 -6.68 6.24 -12.90
CA LEU A 9 -7.89 6.20 -12.12
C LEU A 9 -7.74 5.25 -10.92
N HIS A 10 -7.08 4.11 -11.11
CA HIS A 10 -6.85 3.20 -10.01
C HIS A 10 -6.00 3.86 -8.92
N SER A 11 -4.93 4.52 -9.30
CA SER A 11 -4.08 5.18 -8.33
C SER A 11 -4.81 6.28 -7.60
N ARG A 12 -5.62 7.05 -8.30
CA ARG A 12 -6.37 8.10 -7.65
C ARG A 12 -7.42 7.56 -6.71
N ALA A 13 -8.07 6.50 -7.09
CA ALA A 13 -9.11 5.92 -6.25
C ALA A 13 -8.54 5.39 -4.95
N LEU A 14 -7.27 4.99 -4.96
CA LEU A 14 -6.64 4.44 -3.77
C LEU A 14 -5.86 5.49 -2.96
N ALA A 15 -5.59 6.65 -3.56
CA ALA A 15 -4.88 7.71 -2.85
C ALA A 15 -5.76 8.26 -1.74
N ASP A 16 -5.14 8.63 -0.64
CA ASP A 16 -5.79 9.19 0.53
C ASP A 16 -6.73 8.24 1.27
N LEU A 17 -6.72 6.97 0.90
CA LEU A 17 -7.43 5.99 1.70
C LEU A 17 -6.78 5.86 3.05
N ASP A 18 -7.59 5.69 4.07
CA ASP A 18 -7.07 5.43 5.40
C ASP A 18 -6.39 4.08 5.43
N ALA A 19 -5.31 4.00 6.17
CA ALA A 19 -4.58 2.77 6.35
C ALA A 19 -4.16 2.64 7.81
N GLN A 20 -4.15 1.41 8.30
CA GLN A 20 -3.59 1.12 9.61
C GLN A 20 -2.33 0.31 9.37
N VAL A 21 -1.24 0.73 9.99
CA VAL A 21 0.02 0.02 9.90
C VAL A 21 0.24 -0.69 11.24
N ILE A 22 0.26 -2.00 11.21
CA ILE A 22 0.48 -2.78 12.42
C ILE A 22 1.95 -3.19 12.44
N ARG A 23 2.69 -2.72 13.44
CA ARG A 23 4.12 -2.97 13.53
C ARG A 23 4.33 -4.31 14.23
N LEU A 24 4.59 -5.33 13.43
CA LEU A 24 4.61 -6.70 13.95
C LEU A 24 5.74 -6.95 14.94
N THR A 25 6.83 -6.21 14.84
CA THR A 25 7.96 -6.37 15.74
C THR A 25 7.98 -5.38 16.88
N LYS A 26 6.90 -4.61 17.05
CA LYS A 26 6.81 -3.61 18.10
C LYS A 26 5.52 -3.80 18.88
N HIS A 27 5.34 -5.01 19.40
CA HIS A 27 4.16 -5.35 20.20
C HIS A 27 2.86 -5.07 19.47
N GLN A 28 2.89 -5.20 18.15
CA GLN A 28 1.72 -4.94 17.29
C GLN A 28 1.17 -3.53 17.45
N GLN A 29 2.05 -2.58 17.68
CA GLN A 29 1.67 -1.18 17.75
C GLN A 29 1.02 -0.77 16.42
N SER A 30 -0.07 -0.04 16.51
CA SER A 30 -0.80 0.40 15.33
C SER A 30 -0.58 1.87 15.08
N VAL A 31 -0.34 2.23 13.83
CA VAL A 31 -0.13 3.61 13.43
C VAL A 31 -1.12 3.92 12.32
N ALA A 32 -1.93 4.94 12.51
CA ALA A 32 -2.87 5.37 11.49
C ALA A 32 -2.19 6.27 10.48
N GLY A 33 -2.52 6.09 9.21
CA GLY A 33 -1.98 6.92 8.16
C GLY A 33 -2.86 6.90 6.94
N THR A 34 -2.34 7.40 5.84
CA THR A 34 -3.07 7.42 4.58
C THR A 34 -2.19 6.89 3.47
N VAL A 35 -2.85 6.36 2.44
CA VAL A 35 -2.16 5.87 1.26
C VAL A 35 -1.81 7.06 0.37
N ALA A 36 -0.55 7.20 0.01
CA ALA A 36 -0.12 8.21 -0.94
C ALA A 36 -0.11 7.64 -2.35
N ASP A 37 0.32 6.38 -2.48
CA ASP A 37 0.45 5.77 -3.80
C ASP A 37 0.57 4.26 -3.65
N ILE A 38 0.11 3.54 -4.65
CA ILE A 38 0.25 2.08 -4.71
C ILE A 38 0.71 1.71 -6.10
N SER A 39 1.69 0.83 -6.16
CA SER A 39 2.19 0.32 -7.43
C SER A 39 2.67 -1.10 -7.23
N LYS A 40 3.15 -1.72 -8.29
CA LYS A 40 3.69 -3.08 -8.15
C LYS A 40 4.90 -3.13 -7.23
N ALA A 41 5.54 -1.99 -6.99
CA ALA A 41 6.68 -1.94 -6.08
C ALA A 41 6.23 -1.95 -4.62
N GLY A 42 4.99 -1.60 -4.35
CA GLY A 42 4.48 -1.58 -3.00
C GLY A 42 3.59 -0.40 -2.73
N VAL A 43 3.49 -0.04 -1.48
CA VAL A 43 2.60 1.01 -1.02
C VAL A 43 3.41 2.13 -0.38
N CYS A 44 3.13 3.35 -0.79
CA CYS A 44 3.69 4.52 -0.13
C CYS A 44 2.62 5.10 0.79
N LEU A 45 2.98 5.32 2.02
CA LEU A 45 2.07 5.81 3.05
C LEU A 45 2.55 7.13 3.59
N ILE A 46 1.62 7.91 4.13
CA ILE A 46 1.95 9.12 4.87
C ILE A 46 1.62 8.84 6.32
N LEU A 47 2.63 8.87 7.17
CA LEU A 47 2.51 8.49 8.57
C LEU A 47 2.97 9.61 9.48
N PRO A 48 2.46 9.65 10.72
CA PRO A 48 2.87 10.66 11.69
C PRO A 48 4.19 10.36 12.38
N CYS A 49 4.73 9.16 12.21
CA CYS A 49 5.98 8.79 12.87
C CYS A 49 6.86 7.99 11.94
N GLU A 50 8.13 7.93 12.28
CA GLU A 50 9.11 7.20 11.49
C GLU A 50 9.05 5.71 11.81
N LEU A 51 9.17 4.89 10.77
CA LEU A 51 9.33 3.45 10.94
C LEU A 51 10.73 3.07 10.49
N ARG A 52 11.22 1.93 10.95
CA ARG A 52 12.58 1.51 10.60
C ARG A 52 12.62 0.71 9.32
N PRO A 53 13.54 0.99 8.42
CA PRO A 53 13.72 0.15 7.24
C PRO A 53 13.96 -1.30 7.66
N GLY A 54 13.33 -2.21 6.97
CA GLY A 54 13.40 -3.64 7.29
C GLY A 54 12.36 -4.12 8.29
N GLU A 55 11.66 -3.19 8.92
CA GLU A 55 10.65 -3.55 9.92
C GLU A 55 9.49 -4.27 9.25
N LEU A 56 9.00 -5.36 9.86
CA LEU A 56 7.88 -6.10 9.32
C LEU A 56 6.57 -5.46 9.74
N VAL A 57 5.68 -5.30 8.79
CA VAL A 57 4.42 -4.63 9.03
C VAL A 57 3.26 -5.33 8.33
N ARG A 58 2.07 -5.13 8.86
CA ARG A 58 0.84 -5.50 8.22
C ARG A 58 0.07 -4.22 7.96
N LEU A 59 -0.37 -4.02 6.74
CA LEU A 59 -1.19 -2.86 6.39
C LEU A 59 -2.63 -3.31 6.29
N GLU A 60 -3.51 -2.54 6.87
CA GLU A 60 -4.94 -2.78 6.72
C GLU A 60 -5.51 -1.62 5.92
N VAL A 61 -5.92 -1.89 4.71
CA VAL A 61 -6.46 -0.92 3.78
C VAL A 61 -7.80 -1.43 3.31
N ALA A 62 -8.86 -0.68 3.57
CA ALA A 62 -10.22 -1.13 3.30
C ALA A 62 -10.43 -2.49 3.96
N ASP A 63 -10.90 -3.48 3.23
CA ASP A 63 -11.13 -4.82 3.77
C ASP A 63 -9.99 -5.79 3.42
N SER A 64 -8.82 -5.26 3.05
CA SER A 64 -7.69 -6.09 2.66
C SER A 64 -6.53 -5.95 3.65
N ARG A 65 -5.67 -6.95 3.68
CA ARG A 65 -4.47 -6.94 4.51
C ARG A 65 -3.26 -7.20 3.64
N LEU A 66 -2.24 -6.37 3.81
CA LEU A 66 -0.99 -6.49 3.05
C LEU A 66 0.13 -6.71 4.04
N PHE A 67 0.99 -7.67 3.74
CA PHE A 67 2.12 -7.98 4.61
C PHE A 67 3.41 -7.67 3.87
N GLY A 68 4.31 -7.02 4.53
CA GLY A 68 5.57 -6.69 3.91
C GLY A 68 6.53 -6.04 4.90
N TYR A 69 7.46 -5.27 4.38
CA TYR A 69 8.44 -4.62 5.24
C TYR A 69 8.69 -3.19 4.78
N VAL A 70 9.15 -2.39 5.71
CA VAL A 70 9.45 -0.98 5.43
C VAL A 70 10.71 -0.90 4.58
N ALA A 71 10.63 -0.26 3.44
CA ALA A 71 11.78 -0.04 2.58
C ALA A 71 12.48 1.26 2.95
N TYR A 72 11.70 2.29 3.27
CA TYR A 72 12.26 3.58 3.67
C TYR A 72 11.21 4.34 4.47
N SER A 73 11.67 5.34 5.21
CA SER A 73 10.78 6.24 5.94
C SER A 73 11.47 7.60 5.97
N THR A 74 10.93 8.57 5.27
CA THR A 74 11.58 9.85 5.04
C THR A 74 10.69 11.01 5.46
N TRP A 75 11.24 11.94 6.22
CA TRP A 75 10.51 13.13 6.63
C TRP A 75 10.35 14.06 5.44
N LYS A 76 9.11 14.43 5.15
CA LYS A 76 8.83 15.31 4.03
C LYS A 76 7.49 15.97 4.23
N ARG A 77 7.47 17.30 4.17
CA ARG A 77 6.22 18.06 4.30
C ARG A 77 5.49 17.75 5.60
N GLN A 78 6.25 17.74 6.68
CA GLN A 78 5.70 17.59 8.03
C GLN A 78 5.07 16.22 8.31
N ALA A 79 5.47 15.24 7.58
CA ALA A 79 5.02 13.86 7.82
C ALA A 79 6.10 12.91 7.32
N PHE A 80 5.94 11.63 7.60
CA PHE A 80 6.89 10.63 7.11
C PHE A 80 6.29 9.90 5.92
N ARG A 81 6.98 9.96 4.79
CA ARG A 81 6.65 9.17 3.63
C ARG A 81 7.34 7.84 3.81
N THR A 82 6.54 6.79 3.89
CA THR A 82 7.05 5.47 4.22
C THR A 82 6.68 4.50 3.10
N GLY A 83 7.70 3.91 2.49
CA GLY A 83 7.46 2.91 1.47
C GLY A 83 7.48 1.53 2.08
N VAL A 84 6.47 0.73 1.75
CA VAL A 84 6.37 -0.65 2.22
C VAL A 84 6.41 -1.56 1.00
N GLU A 85 7.35 -2.47 0.99
CA GLU A 85 7.41 -3.48 -0.04
C GLU A 85 6.48 -4.62 0.35
N VAL A 86 5.51 -4.91 -0.50
CA VAL A 86 4.46 -5.87 -0.18
C VAL A 86 4.85 -7.24 -0.69
N GLU A 87 4.80 -8.23 0.18
CA GLU A 87 5.16 -9.59 -0.16
C GLU A 87 3.96 -10.52 -0.17
N ARG A 88 2.89 -10.16 0.50
CA ARG A 88 1.75 -11.04 0.61
C ARG A 88 0.48 -10.23 0.75
N VAL A 89 -0.57 -10.66 0.13
CA VAL A 89 -1.83 -9.92 0.10
C VAL A 89 -2.98 -10.86 0.42
N LEU A 90 -3.83 -10.43 1.34
CA LEU A 90 -5.10 -11.09 1.60
C LEU A 90 -6.18 -10.09 1.24
N LEU A 91 -6.81 -10.30 0.11
CA LEU A 91 -7.79 -9.35 -0.40
C LEU A 91 -9.17 -9.62 0.16
N GLY A 92 -9.90 -8.54 0.44
CA GLY A 92 -11.30 -8.66 0.74
C GLY A 92 -12.12 -8.77 -0.53
N GLY A 93 -13.43 -8.62 -0.41
CA GLY A 93 -14.33 -8.74 -1.55
C GLY A 93 -14.84 -7.43 -2.10
N SER A 94 -14.36 -6.31 -1.61
CA SER A 94 -14.87 -5.00 -2.02
C SER A 94 -14.30 -4.57 -3.36
N ASP A 95 -14.91 -3.55 -3.94
CA ASP A 95 -14.38 -2.94 -5.16
C ASP A 95 -13.01 -2.35 -4.92
N LEU A 96 -12.80 -1.79 -3.72
CA LEU A 96 -11.48 -1.24 -3.38
C LEU A 96 -10.43 -2.33 -3.32
N ALA A 97 -10.79 -3.53 -2.87
CA ALA A 97 -9.86 -4.65 -2.86
C ALA A 97 -9.44 -5.02 -4.29
N GLN A 98 -10.37 -4.96 -5.24
CA GLN A 98 -10.04 -5.24 -6.63
C GLN A 98 -9.13 -4.17 -7.22
N LEU A 99 -9.38 -2.91 -6.90
CA LEU A 99 -8.51 -1.83 -7.35
C LEU A 99 -7.11 -1.98 -6.76
N LEU A 100 -7.04 -2.39 -5.51
CA LEU A 100 -5.77 -2.61 -4.82
C LEU A 100 -4.98 -3.73 -5.52
N GLN A 101 -5.66 -4.81 -5.85
CA GLN A 101 -5.01 -5.90 -6.56
C GLN A 101 -4.50 -5.44 -7.92
N SER A 102 -5.31 -4.68 -8.65
CA SER A 102 -4.91 -4.17 -9.95
C SER A 102 -3.69 -3.26 -9.86
N ALA A 103 -3.64 -2.39 -8.86
CA ALA A 103 -2.52 -1.49 -8.70
C ALA A 103 -1.23 -2.23 -8.37
N LEU A 104 -1.32 -3.27 -7.55
CA LEU A 104 -0.14 -4.04 -7.17
C LEU A 104 0.37 -4.93 -8.30
N GLN A 105 -0.51 -5.27 -9.25
CA GLN A 105 -0.15 -6.15 -10.35
C GLN A 105 -0.17 -5.44 -11.69
N ASP A 106 0.00 -4.15 -11.70
CA ASP A 106 -0.32 -3.34 -12.86
C ASP A 106 0.45 -3.69 -14.11
N THR A 107 1.47 -4.49 -14.04
CA THR A 107 2.18 -4.79 -15.22
C THR A 107 1.77 -6.00 -15.85
N MET A 108 1.15 -6.82 -15.23
CA MET A 108 0.98 -8.04 -15.77
C MET A 108 -0.13 -8.13 -16.48
N PRO A 109 -0.05 -8.10 -17.47
CA PRO A 109 -1.16 -8.23 -18.25
C PRO A 109 -1.60 -9.56 -18.11
N ALA A 110 -1.82 -9.68 -17.72
CA ALA A 110 -2.16 -10.59 -17.68
C ALA A 110 -2.13 -11.51 -17.65
N VAL A 111 -2.23 -11.33 -17.43
CA VAL A 111 -2.15 -11.88 -17.33
C VAL A 111 -2.35 -12.72 -17.91
N LEU A 112 -2.19 -12.71 -18.29
CA LEU A 112 -2.18 -13.29 -18.84
C LEU A 112 -2.47 -14.35 -18.81
N SER A 113 -2.77 -14.38 -18.53
CA SER A 113 -2.97 -15.15 -18.48
C SER A 113 -3.48 -15.91 -18.50
N ARG A 114 -3.74 -16.03 -18.67
CA ARG A 114 -4.36 -16.58 -18.62
C ARG A 114 -4.39 -17.21 -18.60
#